data_9883ef79fdade9f9ccf3c30a3d008699
#
_entry.id   9883ef79fdade9f9ccf3c30a3d008699
#
_cell.length_a   1.000
_cell.length_b   1.000
_cell.length_c   1.000
_cell.angle_alpha   90.00
_cell.angle_beta   90.00
_cell.angle_gamma   90.00
#
_symmetry.space_group_name_H-M   'P 1'
#
loop_
_entity.id
_entity.type
_entity.pdbx_description
1 polymer ?
#
loop_
_entity_poly.entity_id
_entity_poly.type
_entity_poly.pdbx_seq_one_letter_code
_entity_poly.pdbx_strand_id
1 'polypeptide(L)'
;MDKKLSTSVLKRIVCMLIIAIILLNGNLPVQAATNESCSISKFITVDNKEMHVVLYGELDQNSGTFADQSKEILVMLPALAVPSPNIYFKPLAEALDSAYNVVVIEPFGYGLSDTTESVRTTENINSELYEALEVLDIDTCTLLVHSIAGIYGLHFLYSYSEKVNGIISIDNTVYTEELSEALLLEQEYMLLATEEFNTLRNSFNSTAEFETAIAVDPAQYGAELPAVVGYTYLESDMEEYYKAYANSSNQTIQNEILNMVENLESIKGVKFPSTLPVLTLISSENVQAMP
;
A
#
# COMPACT_ATOMS: atom_id res chain seq x y z
N MET A 1 -31.93 -19.48 -3.04
CA MET A 1 -30.89 -20.47 -2.63
C MET A 1 -29.75 -19.65 -2.00
N ASP A 2 -29.81 -19.52 -0.68
CA ASP A 2 -28.82 -18.77 0.07
C ASP A 2 -27.48 -19.53 0.07
N LYS A 3 -26.55 -19.12 -0.76
CA LYS A 3 -25.16 -19.54 -0.63
C LYS A 3 -24.55 -18.81 0.59
N LYS A 4 -24.71 -19.36 1.78
CA LYS A 4 -23.88 -18.98 2.91
C LYS A 4 -22.44 -19.30 2.54
N LEU A 5 -21.63 -18.26 2.31
CA LEU A 5 -20.18 -18.41 2.24
C LEU A 5 -19.71 -19.14 3.50
N SER A 6 -18.81 -20.12 3.32
CA SER A 6 -18.22 -20.83 4.44
C SER A 6 -17.47 -19.82 5.31
N THR A 7 -17.64 -19.95 6.63
CA THR A 7 -16.93 -19.13 7.62
C THR A 7 -15.40 -19.14 7.45
N SER A 8 -14.86 -20.07 6.67
CA SER A 8 -13.43 -20.14 6.32
C SER A 8 -13.01 -19.12 5.26
N VAL A 9 -13.89 -18.82 4.29
CA VAL A 9 -13.61 -17.81 3.24
C VAL A 9 -13.71 -16.39 3.83
N LEU A 10 -14.73 -16.14 4.65
CA LEU A 10 -14.86 -14.88 5.37
C LEU A 10 -13.65 -14.62 6.30
N LYS A 11 -13.20 -15.67 7.01
CA LYS A 11 -11.96 -15.59 7.81
C LYS A 11 -10.72 -15.32 6.96
N ARG A 12 -10.62 -15.85 5.74
CA ARG A 12 -9.47 -15.59 4.84
C ARG A 12 -9.45 -14.15 4.32
N ILE A 13 -10.62 -13.58 3.98
CA ILE A 13 -10.74 -12.18 3.52
C ILE A 13 -10.39 -11.21 4.66
N VAL A 14 -10.93 -11.45 5.84
CA VAL A 14 -10.56 -10.68 7.05
C VAL A 14 -9.10 -10.91 7.42
N CYS A 15 -8.54 -12.11 7.22
CA CYS A 15 -7.12 -12.37 7.41
C CYS A 15 -6.24 -11.62 6.41
N MET A 16 -6.58 -11.50 5.13
CA MET A 16 -5.75 -10.73 4.19
C MET A 16 -5.69 -9.24 4.54
N LEU A 17 -6.75 -8.67 5.08
CA LEU A 17 -6.75 -7.31 5.63
C LEU A 17 -6.02 -7.21 6.99
N ILE A 18 -5.99 -8.29 7.77
CA ILE A 18 -5.36 -8.36 9.10
C ILE A 18 -3.89 -8.83 9.03
N ILE A 19 -3.51 -9.60 8.02
CA ILE A 19 -2.17 -10.22 7.88
C ILE A 19 -1.06 -9.19 7.71
N ALA A 20 -1.35 -8.04 7.11
CA ALA A 20 -0.44 -6.91 7.09
C ALA A 20 0.04 -6.48 8.49
N ILE A 21 -0.75 -6.74 9.51
CA ILE A 21 -0.57 -6.30 10.89
C ILE A 21 0.39 -7.21 11.69
N ILE A 22 0.51 -8.47 11.32
CA ILE A 22 1.17 -9.49 12.16
C ILE A 22 2.66 -9.63 11.85
N LEU A 23 3.12 -9.20 10.66
CA LEU A 23 4.54 -9.21 10.32
C LEU A 23 5.41 -8.32 11.20
N LEU A 24 4.81 -7.34 11.88
CA LEU A 24 5.50 -6.49 12.86
C LEU A 24 5.55 -7.11 14.26
N ASN A 25 4.92 -8.26 14.51
CA ASN A 25 4.99 -8.98 15.79
C ASN A 25 6.24 -9.88 15.95
N GLY A 26 7.14 -9.92 14.99
CA GLY A 26 8.48 -10.48 15.21
C GLY A 26 9.23 -9.61 16.21
N ASN A 27 9.80 -10.24 17.27
CA ASN A 27 10.64 -9.59 18.29
C ASN A 27 11.93 -8.98 17.69
N LEU A 28 11.81 -8.07 16.74
CA LEU A 28 12.87 -7.11 16.50
C LEU A 28 12.77 -6.10 17.65
N PRO A 29 13.85 -5.85 18.40
CA PRO A 29 13.83 -4.72 19.31
C PRO A 29 13.75 -3.47 18.43
N VAL A 30 12.54 -3.00 18.16
CA VAL A 30 12.34 -1.64 17.70
C VAL A 30 12.75 -0.80 18.91
N GLN A 31 14.00 -0.37 18.90
CA GLN A 31 14.48 0.62 19.84
C GLN A 31 13.59 1.83 19.56
N ALA A 32 12.72 2.18 20.51
CA ALA A 32 11.89 3.36 20.38
C ALA A 32 12.82 4.49 19.94
N ALA A 33 12.65 4.94 18.71
CA ALA A 33 13.45 6.02 18.16
C ALA A 33 13.07 7.26 18.97
N THR A 34 13.93 7.64 19.92
CA THR A 34 13.82 8.88 20.67
C THR A 34 14.30 10.08 19.87
N ASN A 35 14.69 9.86 18.61
CA ASN A 35 14.94 10.91 17.65
C ASN A 35 13.67 11.09 16.84
N GLU A 36 13.19 12.33 16.75
CA GLU A 36 12.15 12.70 15.80
C GLU A 36 12.64 12.25 14.41
N SER A 37 12.07 11.17 13.89
CA SER A 37 12.34 10.73 12.52
C SER A 37 11.96 11.91 11.62
N CYS A 38 12.94 12.42 10.86
CA CYS A 38 12.69 13.53 9.97
C CYS A 38 12.07 12.97 8.70
N SER A 39 10.79 13.26 8.48
CA SER A 39 10.13 12.94 7.22
C SER A 39 9.73 14.22 6.47
N ILE A 40 9.67 14.13 5.15
CA ILE A 40 9.10 15.18 4.29
C ILE A 40 7.91 14.60 3.55
N SER A 41 6.73 15.11 3.88
CA SER A 41 5.49 14.86 3.16
C SER A 41 5.33 15.93 2.06
N LYS A 42 5.12 15.52 0.83
CA LYS A 42 4.93 16.43 -0.30
C LYS A 42 4.03 15.85 -1.38
N PHE A 43 3.46 16.74 -2.19
CA PHE A 43 2.76 16.36 -3.41
C PHE A 43 3.68 16.55 -4.61
N ILE A 44 3.61 15.59 -5.53
CA ILE A 44 4.28 15.64 -6.83
C ILE A 44 3.23 15.59 -7.94
N THR A 45 3.51 16.19 -9.08
CA THR A 45 2.60 16.14 -10.23
C THR A 45 2.93 14.94 -11.10
N VAL A 46 1.98 14.02 -11.24
CA VAL A 46 2.02 12.83 -12.08
C VAL A 46 0.74 12.84 -12.93
N ASP A 47 0.82 12.66 -14.22
CA ASP A 47 -0.34 12.72 -15.14
C ASP A 47 -1.28 13.92 -14.88
N ASN A 48 -0.70 15.11 -14.64
CA ASN A 48 -1.39 16.36 -14.32
C ASN A 48 -2.28 16.30 -13.04
N LYS A 49 -2.01 15.38 -12.13
CA LYS A 49 -2.69 15.20 -10.84
C LYS A 49 -1.67 15.21 -9.70
N GLU A 50 -2.13 15.46 -8.49
CA GLU A 50 -1.28 15.45 -7.32
C GLU A 50 -1.18 14.04 -6.71
N MET A 51 0.03 13.52 -6.65
CA MET A 51 0.37 12.27 -5.98
C MET A 51 1.12 12.58 -4.69
N HIS A 52 0.63 12.06 -3.58
CA HIS A 52 1.25 12.24 -2.28
C HIS A 52 2.39 11.23 -2.09
N VAL A 53 3.53 11.74 -1.63
CA VAL A 53 4.71 10.94 -1.32
C VAL A 53 5.33 11.40 0.00
N VAL A 54 5.88 10.46 0.75
CA VAL A 54 6.59 10.77 1.99
C VAL A 54 8.00 10.18 1.95
N LEU A 55 8.98 11.03 2.22
CA LEU A 55 10.39 10.69 2.27
C LEU A 55 10.82 10.51 3.72
N TYR A 56 11.56 9.43 4.02
CA TYR A 56 12.16 9.16 5.32
C TYR A 56 13.65 8.92 5.16
N GLY A 57 14.48 9.51 6.00
CA GLY A 57 15.93 9.40 5.95
C GLY A 57 16.63 10.70 6.32
N GLU A 58 17.89 10.86 5.93
CA GLU A 58 18.60 12.13 6.04
C GLU A 58 18.11 13.07 4.94
N LEU A 59 17.35 14.10 5.34
CA LEU A 59 16.65 15.00 4.43
C LEU A 59 17.24 16.41 4.44
N ASP A 60 17.45 17.00 3.26
CA ASP A 60 17.68 18.42 3.12
C ASP A 60 16.33 19.17 3.10
N GLN A 61 16.04 19.85 4.18
CA GLN A 61 14.78 20.59 4.36
C GLN A 61 14.62 21.76 3.38
N ASN A 62 15.72 22.25 2.77
CA ASN A 62 15.65 23.36 1.81
C ASN A 62 15.25 22.87 0.41
N SER A 63 15.79 21.74 -0.02
CA SER A 63 15.49 21.16 -1.34
C SER A 63 14.30 20.21 -1.30
N GLY A 64 13.94 19.66 -0.13
CA GLY A 64 12.92 18.64 0.00
C GLY A 64 13.33 17.29 -0.61
N THR A 65 14.65 17.00 -0.59
CA THR A 65 15.24 15.79 -1.15
C THR A 65 16.14 15.09 -0.13
N PHE A 66 16.70 13.93 -0.48
CA PHE A 66 17.68 13.26 0.37
C PHE A 66 19.01 14.00 0.40
N ALA A 67 19.56 14.20 1.59
CA ALA A 67 20.88 14.83 1.79
C ALA A 67 22.01 13.87 1.41
N ASP A 68 21.88 12.59 1.74
CA ASP A 68 22.82 11.53 1.34
C ASP A 68 22.24 10.72 0.19
N GLN A 69 22.62 11.04 -1.02
CA GLN A 69 22.20 10.34 -2.24
C GLN A 69 22.98 9.03 -2.48
N SER A 70 23.94 8.67 -1.63
CA SER A 70 24.69 7.41 -1.75
C SER A 70 23.96 6.22 -1.13
N LYS A 71 22.98 6.47 -0.25
CA LYS A 71 22.13 5.42 0.31
C LYS A 71 21.20 4.86 -0.74
N GLU A 72 20.97 3.56 -0.70
CA GLU A 72 20.00 2.92 -1.56
C GLU A 72 18.60 3.46 -1.30
N ILE A 73 17.85 3.68 -2.38
CA ILE A 73 16.47 4.15 -2.31
C ILE A 73 15.55 2.94 -2.24
N LEU A 74 14.70 2.92 -1.21
CA LEU A 74 13.66 1.93 -1.00
C LEU A 74 12.29 2.56 -1.25
N VAL A 75 11.61 2.13 -2.30
CA VAL A 75 10.26 2.61 -2.66
C VAL A 75 9.23 1.60 -2.17
N MET A 76 8.30 2.05 -1.32
CA MET A 76 7.27 1.21 -0.71
C MET A 76 5.93 1.39 -1.42
N LEU A 77 5.34 0.27 -1.85
CA LEU A 77 4.05 0.20 -2.55
C LEU A 77 3.04 -0.63 -1.75
N PRO A 78 1.82 -0.12 -1.52
CA PRO A 78 0.85 -0.69 -0.60
C PRO A 78 0.09 -1.90 -1.16
N ALA A 79 -0.55 -2.63 -0.26
CA ALA A 79 -1.63 -3.56 -0.60
C ALA A 79 -2.87 -2.80 -1.10
N LEU A 80 -3.77 -3.52 -1.78
CA LEU A 80 -5.04 -2.98 -2.28
C LEU A 80 -5.87 -2.36 -1.16
N ALA A 81 -6.38 -1.17 -1.45
CA ALA A 81 -7.33 -0.44 -0.60
C ALA A 81 -6.81 -0.07 0.81
N VAL A 82 -5.49 -0.04 1.03
CA VAL A 82 -4.92 0.53 2.26
C VAL A 82 -5.28 2.02 2.33
N PRO A 83 -6.00 2.47 3.35
CA PRO A 83 -6.50 3.86 3.39
C PRO A 83 -5.39 4.89 3.35
N SER A 84 -4.32 4.73 4.12
CA SER A 84 -3.14 5.59 4.11
C SER A 84 -1.86 4.75 4.06
N PRO A 85 -1.27 4.56 2.89
CA PRO A 85 0.02 3.88 2.74
C PRO A 85 1.13 4.48 3.59
N ASN A 86 1.16 5.81 3.73
CA ASN A 86 2.14 6.48 4.57
C ASN A 86 2.03 6.02 6.02
N ILE A 87 0.85 6.12 6.63
CA ILE A 87 0.66 5.73 8.03
C ILE A 87 0.83 4.23 8.22
N TYR A 88 0.42 3.44 7.22
CA TYR A 88 0.60 1.99 7.22
C TYR A 88 2.07 1.58 7.28
N PHE A 89 2.92 2.17 6.44
CA PHE A 89 4.34 1.86 6.37
C PHE A 89 5.21 2.64 7.35
N LYS A 90 4.69 3.68 7.99
CA LYS A 90 5.45 4.59 8.85
C LYS A 90 6.36 3.87 9.86
N PRO A 91 5.89 2.87 10.63
CA PRO A 91 6.75 2.17 11.58
C PRO A 91 7.93 1.47 10.92
N LEU A 92 7.71 0.91 9.72
CA LEU A 92 8.76 0.23 8.95
C LEU A 92 9.70 1.24 8.29
N ALA A 93 9.16 2.31 7.74
CA ALA A 93 9.95 3.37 7.11
C ALA A 93 10.91 4.03 8.11
N GLU A 94 10.41 4.37 9.30
CA GLU A 94 11.22 4.93 10.40
C GLU A 94 12.28 3.94 10.93
N ALA A 95 11.98 2.64 10.92
CA ALA A 95 12.95 1.62 11.31
C ALA A 95 14.09 1.45 10.29
N LEU A 96 13.85 1.82 9.03
CA LEU A 96 14.80 1.63 7.92
C LEU A 96 15.52 2.92 7.51
N ASP A 97 15.07 4.09 7.92
CA ASP A 97 15.54 5.41 7.48
C ASP A 97 17.02 5.69 7.78
N SER A 98 17.59 5.02 8.79
CA SER A 98 19.01 5.13 9.09
C SER A 98 19.89 4.40 8.05
N ALA A 99 19.39 3.35 7.42
CA ALA A 99 20.12 2.52 6.46
C ALA A 99 19.80 2.83 5.00
N TYR A 100 18.57 3.29 4.73
CA TYR A 100 18.02 3.54 3.40
C TYR A 100 17.46 4.95 3.29
N ASN A 101 17.37 5.45 2.07
CA ASN A 101 16.50 6.55 1.70
C ASN A 101 15.13 5.94 1.36
N VAL A 102 14.12 6.13 2.23
CA VAL A 102 12.83 5.49 2.05
C VAL A 102 11.82 6.45 1.43
N VAL A 103 11.11 5.98 0.42
CA VAL A 103 10.00 6.70 -0.24
C VAL A 103 8.74 5.87 -0.11
N VAL A 104 7.75 6.39 0.59
CA VAL A 104 6.39 5.82 0.56
C VAL A 104 5.60 6.55 -0.51
N ILE A 105 5.10 5.81 -1.50
CA ILE A 105 4.22 6.35 -2.53
C ILE A 105 2.78 5.98 -2.19
N GLU A 106 1.91 6.97 -2.20
CA GLU A 106 0.46 6.77 -2.16
C GLU A 106 -0.05 6.84 -3.61
N PRO A 107 -0.35 5.71 -4.27
CA PRO A 107 -0.86 5.72 -5.64
C PRO A 107 -2.17 6.52 -5.75
N PHE A 108 -2.58 6.89 -6.95
CA PHE A 108 -3.87 7.56 -7.10
C PHE A 108 -5.01 6.77 -6.47
N GLY A 109 -5.87 7.47 -5.73
CA GLY A 109 -6.97 6.91 -4.96
C GLY A 109 -6.60 6.49 -3.54
N TYR A 110 -5.32 6.49 -3.17
CA TYR A 110 -4.83 6.14 -1.84
C TYR A 110 -4.41 7.38 -1.05
N GLY A 111 -4.55 7.30 0.26
CA GLY A 111 -4.06 8.30 1.18
C GLY A 111 -4.55 9.70 0.88
N LEU A 112 -3.61 10.60 0.66
CA LEU A 112 -3.87 11.99 0.31
C LEU A 112 -3.73 12.28 -1.18
N SER A 113 -3.43 11.28 -2.03
CA SER A 113 -3.34 11.43 -3.47
C SER A 113 -4.70 11.71 -4.12
N ASP A 114 -4.66 12.40 -5.26
CA ASP A 114 -5.85 12.59 -6.10
C ASP A 114 -6.45 11.25 -6.54
N THR A 115 -7.71 11.29 -6.95
CA THR A 115 -8.35 10.20 -7.69
C THR A 115 -8.08 10.32 -9.18
N THR A 116 -8.18 9.21 -9.92
CA THR A 116 -8.03 9.20 -11.37
C THR A 116 -9.17 8.46 -12.05
N GLU A 117 -9.48 8.84 -13.27
CA GLU A 117 -10.40 8.12 -14.16
C GLU A 117 -9.66 7.11 -15.06
N SER A 118 -8.31 7.12 -15.05
CA SER A 118 -7.50 6.15 -15.76
C SER A 118 -7.79 4.74 -15.27
N VAL A 119 -7.99 3.81 -16.19
CA VAL A 119 -8.25 2.40 -15.87
C VAL A 119 -7.07 1.87 -15.07
N ARG A 120 -7.35 1.20 -13.95
CA ARG A 120 -6.32 0.72 -13.03
C ARG A 120 -5.71 -0.60 -13.49
N THR A 121 -5.23 -0.62 -14.74
CA THR A 121 -4.42 -1.72 -15.26
C THR A 121 -2.99 -1.65 -14.73
N THR A 122 -2.30 -2.78 -14.76
CA THR A 122 -0.88 -2.88 -14.39
C THR A 122 -0.02 -1.88 -15.16
N GLU A 123 -0.31 -1.68 -16.46
CA GLU A 123 0.42 -0.75 -17.32
C GLU A 123 0.25 0.70 -16.88
N ASN A 124 -0.99 1.13 -16.61
CA ASN A 124 -1.27 2.51 -16.21
C ASN A 124 -0.69 2.81 -14.81
N ILE A 125 -0.89 1.90 -13.85
CA ILE A 125 -0.30 2.04 -12.50
C ILE A 125 1.22 2.14 -12.59
N ASN A 126 1.86 1.33 -13.42
CA ASN A 126 3.31 1.34 -13.57
C ASN A 126 3.83 2.54 -14.36
N SER A 127 3.06 3.07 -15.30
CA SER A 127 3.40 4.33 -15.98
C SER A 127 3.40 5.51 -15.00
N GLU A 128 2.41 5.55 -14.10
CA GLU A 128 2.33 6.55 -13.02
C GLU A 128 3.50 6.41 -12.03
N LEU A 129 3.85 5.18 -11.65
CA LEU A 129 5.02 4.92 -10.79
C LEU A 129 6.31 5.38 -11.47
N TYR A 130 6.49 5.07 -12.76
CA TYR A 130 7.66 5.51 -13.52
C TYR A 130 7.78 7.05 -13.54
N GLU A 131 6.69 7.74 -13.86
CA GLU A 131 6.65 9.21 -13.85
C GLU A 131 6.94 9.78 -12.44
N ALA A 132 6.40 9.17 -11.40
CA ALA A 132 6.68 9.57 -10.02
C ALA A 132 8.18 9.45 -9.69
N LEU A 133 8.86 8.37 -10.11
CA LEU A 133 10.30 8.20 -9.92
C LEU A 133 11.09 9.25 -10.70
N GLU A 134 10.69 9.59 -11.95
CA GLU A 134 11.32 10.65 -12.73
C GLU A 134 11.18 12.03 -12.04
N VAL A 135 9.98 12.37 -11.56
CA VAL A 135 9.73 13.64 -10.85
C VAL A 135 10.52 13.72 -9.54
N LEU A 136 10.77 12.59 -8.89
CA LEU A 136 11.57 12.51 -7.67
C LEU A 136 13.09 12.48 -7.93
N ASP A 137 13.53 12.45 -9.18
CA ASP A 137 14.93 12.29 -9.59
C ASP A 137 15.53 10.99 -9.06
N ILE A 138 14.75 9.91 -9.13
CA ILE A 138 15.17 8.58 -8.72
C ILE A 138 15.56 7.75 -9.95
N ASP A 139 16.84 7.57 -10.12
CA ASP A 139 17.38 6.78 -11.24
C ASP A 139 17.12 5.29 -11.04
N THR A 140 17.42 4.78 -9.85
CA THR A 140 17.23 3.37 -9.51
C THR A 140 16.77 3.20 -8.07
N CYS A 141 15.99 2.14 -7.81
CA CYS A 141 15.50 1.83 -6.47
C CYS A 141 15.36 0.33 -6.24
N THR A 142 15.28 -0.06 -4.98
CA THR A 142 14.70 -1.35 -4.57
C THR A 142 13.21 -1.12 -4.28
N LEU A 143 12.34 -1.94 -4.88
CA LEU A 143 10.90 -1.90 -4.61
C LEU A 143 10.58 -2.78 -3.40
N LEU A 144 9.90 -2.22 -2.39
CA LEU A 144 9.24 -2.98 -1.35
C LEU A 144 7.75 -3.02 -1.68
N VAL A 145 7.25 -4.21 -1.98
CA VAL A 145 5.88 -4.41 -2.46
C VAL A 145 5.10 -5.28 -1.49
N HIS A 146 3.86 -4.89 -1.19
CA HIS A 146 2.98 -5.65 -0.31
C HIS A 146 1.76 -6.17 -1.07
N SER A 147 1.46 -7.48 -0.91
CA SER A 147 0.25 -8.10 -1.46
C SER A 147 0.12 -7.88 -2.98
N ILE A 148 -0.95 -7.25 -3.47
CA ILE A 148 -1.21 -7.00 -4.89
C ILE A 148 -0.11 -6.16 -5.57
N ALA A 149 0.58 -5.29 -4.82
CA ALA A 149 1.71 -4.54 -5.36
C ALA A 149 2.86 -5.44 -5.86
N GLY A 150 2.87 -6.72 -5.46
CA GLY A 150 3.76 -7.72 -6.06
C GLY A 150 3.51 -7.94 -7.55
N ILE A 151 2.25 -7.84 -8.01
CA ILE A 151 1.88 -7.89 -9.44
C ILE A 151 2.47 -6.68 -10.16
N TYR A 152 2.25 -5.48 -9.60
CA TYR A 152 2.73 -4.22 -10.18
C TYR A 152 4.25 -4.17 -10.20
N GLY A 153 4.91 -4.55 -9.10
CA GLY A 153 6.37 -4.59 -9.02
C GLY A 153 7.01 -5.58 -9.99
N LEU A 154 6.40 -6.76 -10.18
CA LEU A 154 6.89 -7.74 -11.14
C LEU A 154 6.74 -7.23 -12.58
N HIS A 155 5.61 -6.63 -12.93
CA HIS A 155 5.38 -6.04 -14.24
C HIS A 155 6.28 -4.80 -14.46
N PHE A 156 6.45 -3.94 -13.44
CA PHE A 156 7.34 -2.78 -13.48
C PHE A 156 8.78 -3.18 -13.79
N LEU A 157 9.26 -4.23 -13.15
CA LEU A 157 10.60 -4.78 -13.40
C LEU A 157 10.82 -5.15 -14.85
N TYR A 158 9.81 -5.68 -15.55
CA TYR A 158 9.94 -6.04 -16.96
C TYR A 158 9.80 -4.86 -17.91
N SER A 159 9.01 -3.87 -17.54
CA SER A 159 8.77 -2.67 -18.35
C SER A 159 9.89 -1.63 -18.20
N TYR A 160 10.50 -1.55 -17.01
CA TYR A 160 11.46 -0.52 -16.60
C TYR A 160 12.61 -1.14 -15.79
N SER A 161 13.24 -2.18 -16.36
CA SER A 161 14.27 -2.97 -15.67
C SER A 161 15.47 -2.16 -15.20
N GLU A 162 15.77 -1.07 -15.89
CA GLU A 162 16.85 -0.14 -15.54
C GLU A 162 16.59 0.65 -14.25
N LYS A 163 15.34 0.75 -13.82
CA LYS A 163 14.95 1.43 -12.58
C LYS A 163 15.04 0.54 -11.33
N VAL A 164 15.18 -0.80 -11.49
CA VAL A 164 14.99 -1.74 -10.36
C VAL A 164 16.29 -2.45 -10.01
N ASN A 165 16.84 -2.15 -8.82
CA ASN A 165 18.02 -2.83 -8.26
C ASN A 165 17.68 -4.14 -7.54
N GLY A 166 16.46 -4.24 -6.98
CA GLY A 166 16.00 -5.40 -6.23
C GLY A 166 14.52 -5.31 -5.88
N ILE A 167 13.97 -6.41 -5.38
CA ILE A 167 12.59 -6.47 -4.89
C ILE A 167 12.57 -7.09 -3.50
N ILE A 168 11.90 -6.42 -2.57
CA ILE A 168 11.50 -6.97 -1.29
C ILE A 168 9.98 -7.13 -1.34
N SER A 169 9.49 -8.35 -1.22
CA SER A 169 8.07 -8.63 -1.24
C SER A 169 7.57 -9.09 0.12
N ILE A 170 6.43 -8.55 0.54
CA ILE A 170 5.76 -8.92 1.78
C ILE A 170 4.41 -9.53 1.40
N ASP A 171 4.20 -10.81 1.69
CA ASP A 171 2.96 -11.54 1.37
C ASP A 171 2.43 -11.23 -0.04
N ASN A 172 3.34 -11.17 -1.01
CA ASN A 172 2.99 -10.74 -2.35
C ASN A 172 2.07 -11.73 -3.07
N THR A 173 1.18 -11.17 -3.85
CA THR A 173 0.29 -11.91 -4.75
C THR A 173 1.11 -12.49 -5.89
N VAL A 174 0.99 -13.79 -6.10
CA VAL A 174 1.58 -14.53 -7.22
C VAL A 174 0.49 -15.24 -8.00
N TYR A 175 0.66 -15.36 -9.31
CA TYR A 175 -0.33 -16.04 -10.13
C TYR A 175 -0.40 -17.55 -9.80
N THR A 176 -1.60 -18.01 -9.47
CA THR A 176 -2.03 -19.42 -9.56
C THR A 176 -3.45 -19.48 -10.13
N GLU A 177 -3.84 -20.60 -10.75
CA GLU A 177 -5.20 -20.76 -11.27
C GLU A 177 -6.24 -20.71 -10.13
N GLU A 178 -5.92 -21.31 -8.99
CA GLU A 178 -6.78 -21.30 -7.80
C GLU A 178 -6.97 -19.89 -7.25
N LEU A 179 -5.90 -19.06 -7.27
CA LEU A 179 -6.00 -17.68 -6.82
C LEU A 179 -6.82 -16.84 -7.80
N SER A 180 -6.63 -17.01 -9.11
CA SER A 180 -7.42 -16.30 -10.11
C SER A 180 -8.91 -16.59 -9.98
N GLU A 181 -9.29 -17.86 -9.76
CA GLU A 181 -10.69 -18.24 -9.49
C GLU A 181 -11.20 -17.65 -8.17
N ALA A 182 -10.37 -17.63 -7.12
CA ALA A 182 -10.74 -17.09 -5.82
C ALA A 182 -10.94 -15.57 -5.87
N LEU A 183 -10.07 -14.86 -6.61
CA LEU A 183 -10.15 -13.41 -6.75
C LEU A 183 -11.43 -12.94 -7.46
N LEU A 184 -12.01 -13.74 -8.35
CA LEU A 184 -13.31 -13.41 -8.96
C LEU A 184 -14.42 -13.29 -7.92
N LEU A 185 -14.41 -14.17 -6.90
CA LEU A 185 -15.38 -14.11 -5.80
C LEU A 185 -15.06 -12.98 -4.82
N GLU A 186 -13.78 -12.76 -4.56
CA GLU A 186 -13.31 -11.68 -3.70
C GLU A 186 -13.63 -10.31 -4.30
N GLN A 187 -13.47 -10.16 -5.61
CA GLN A 187 -13.79 -8.92 -6.34
C GLN A 187 -15.25 -8.50 -6.11
N GLU A 188 -16.20 -9.42 -6.29
CA GLU A 188 -17.62 -9.13 -6.04
C GLU A 188 -17.84 -8.67 -4.60
N TYR A 189 -17.18 -9.33 -3.66
CA TYR A 189 -17.30 -9.02 -2.23
C TYR A 189 -16.70 -7.67 -1.87
N MET A 190 -15.52 -7.35 -2.41
CA MET A 190 -14.87 -6.06 -2.20
C MET A 190 -15.66 -4.90 -2.81
N LEU A 191 -16.27 -5.11 -3.98
CA LEU A 191 -17.14 -4.10 -4.59
C LEU A 191 -18.38 -3.84 -3.74
N LEU A 192 -19.02 -4.87 -3.20
CA LEU A 192 -20.15 -4.72 -2.27
C LEU A 192 -19.72 -3.97 -1.00
N ALA A 193 -18.58 -4.31 -0.42
CA ALA A 193 -18.06 -3.63 0.76
C ALA A 193 -17.76 -2.14 0.50
N THR A 194 -17.19 -1.83 -0.67
CA THR A 194 -17.00 -0.42 -1.09
C THR A 194 -18.32 0.33 -1.28
N GLU A 195 -19.34 -0.31 -1.80
CA GLU A 195 -20.67 0.28 -1.96
C GLU A 195 -21.33 0.54 -0.61
N GLU A 196 -21.25 -0.41 0.32
CA GLU A 196 -21.74 -0.24 1.70
C GLU A 196 -21.02 0.90 2.42
N PHE A 197 -19.70 0.97 2.31
CA PHE A 197 -18.90 2.07 2.87
C PHE A 197 -19.30 3.42 2.28
N ASN A 198 -19.44 3.50 0.96
CA ASN A 198 -19.86 4.72 0.28
C ASN A 198 -21.29 5.14 0.68
N THR A 199 -22.19 4.18 0.88
CA THR A 199 -23.54 4.44 1.38
C THR A 199 -23.49 5.02 2.79
N LEU A 200 -22.66 4.45 3.68
CA LEU A 200 -22.45 4.98 5.02
C LEU A 200 -21.87 6.38 4.98
N ARG A 201 -20.78 6.61 4.25
CA ARG A 201 -20.15 7.94 4.09
C ARG A 201 -21.15 8.97 3.58
N ASN A 202 -21.95 8.63 2.58
CA ASN A 202 -22.96 9.52 1.97
C ASN A 202 -24.18 9.76 2.87
N SER A 203 -24.30 9.06 4.00
CA SER A 203 -25.32 9.35 5.01
C SER A 203 -24.97 10.59 5.87
N PHE A 204 -23.72 11.05 5.81
CA PHE A 204 -23.25 12.29 6.43
C PHE A 204 -23.39 13.46 5.47
N ASN A 205 -23.52 14.70 6.00
CA ASN A 205 -23.68 15.88 5.16
C ASN A 205 -22.40 16.26 4.38
N SER A 206 -21.24 15.81 4.86
CA SER A 206 -19.93 16.00 4.20
C SER A 206 -18.93 14.95 4.62
N THR A 207 -17.87 14.77 3.82
CA THR A 207 -16.73 13.91 4.19
C THR A 207 -16.06 14.38 5.48
N ALA A 208 -15.97 15.69 5.73
CA ALA A 208 -15.40 16.23 6.96
C ALA A 208 -16.25 15.89 8.21
N GLU A 209 -17.58 15.81 8.07
CA GLU A 209 -18.45 15.34 9.16
C GLU A 209 -18.21 13.84 9.43
N PHE A 210 -18.06 13.05 8.38
CA PHE A 210 -17.76 11.63 8.51
C PHE A 210 -16.38 11.41 9.14
N GLU A 211 -15.35 12.13 8.70
CA GLU A 211 -14.01 12.14 9.30
C GLU A 211 -14.06 12.45 10.81
N THR A 212 -14.84 13.47 11.19
CA THR A 212 -15.04 13.83 12.59
C THR A 212 -15.69 12.69 13.39
N ALA A 213 -16.69 12.03 12.81
CA ALA A 213 -17.36 10.89 13.43
C ALA A 213 -16.41 9.69 13.64
N ILE A 214 -15.57 9.41 12.64
CA ILE A 214 -14.52 8.39 12.71
C ILE A 214 -13.54 8.71 13.84
N ALA A 215 -13.08 9.96 13.94
CA ALA A 215 -12.14 10.37 14.97
C ALA A 215 -12.70 10.25 16.41
N VAL A 216 -14.04 10.38 16.55
CA VAL A 216 -14.71 10.21 17.86
C VAL A 216 -14.82 8.73 18.25
N ASP A 217 -15.13 7.84 17.32
CA ASP A 217 -15.28 6.40 17.59
C ASP A 217 -14.77 5.58 16.38
N PRO A 218 -13.44 5.42 16.22
CA PRO A 218 -12.87 4.69 15.11
C PRO A 218 -13.37 3.24 15.00
N ALA A 219 -13.59 2.57 16.13
CA ALA A 219 -14.04 1.19 16.16
C ALA A 219 -15.44 1.00 15.57
N GLN A 220 -16.32 1.99 15.76
CA GLN A 220 -17.66 1.96 15.18
C GLN A 220 -17.63 1.91 13.65
N TYR A 221 -16.61 2.50 13.04
CA TYR A 221 -16.47 2.62 11.58
C TYR A 221 -15.42 1.67 10.99
N GLY A 222 -14.80 0.83 11.82
CA GLY A 222 -13.73 -0.08 11.38
C GLY A 222 -12.43 0.63 10.99
N ALA A 223 -12.25 1.86 11.49
CA ALA A 223 -11.09 2.71 11.22
C ALA A 223 -10.01 2.61 12.32
N GLU A 224 -9.90 1.46 12.96
CA GLU A 224 -8.85 1.23 13.95
C GLU A 224 -7.52 0.98 13.24
N LEU A 225 -6.50 1.76 13.60
CA LEU A 225 -5.13 1.43 13.20
C LEU A 225 -4.64 0.21 13.97
N PRO A 226 -4.02 -0.74 13.27
CA PRO A 226 -3.45 -1.89 13.93
C PRO A 226 -2.34 -1.49 14.90
N ALA A 227 -2.36 -2.10 16.06
CA ALA A 227 -1.29 -1.93 17.03
C ALA A 227 0.01 -2.56 16.50
N VAL A 228 1.06 -1.76 16.46
CA VAL A 228 2.42 -2.20 16.14
C VAL A 228 3.21 -2.32 17.43
N VAL A 229 3.81 -3.50 17.69
CA VAL A 229 4.54 -3.74 18.93
C VAL A 229 5.74 -2.78 19.04
N GLY A 230 5.76 -1.99 20.12
CA GLY A 230 6.83 -1.04 20.39
C GLY A 230 6.73 0.27 19.60
N TYR A 231 5.65 0.51 18.88
CA TYR A 231 5.40 1.75 18.16
C TYR A 231 4.15 2.47 18.68
N THR A 232 4.20 3.78 18.69
CA THR A 232 3.06 4.63 19.09
C THR A 232 2.87 5.71 18.02
N TYR A 233 1.71 5.71 17.38
CA TYR A 233 1.33 6.74 16.43
C TYR A 233 1.10 8.08 17.14
N LEU A 234 1.50 9.17 16.50
CA LEU A 234 1.23 10.52 16.96
C LEU A 234 -0.23 10.90 16.69
N GLU A 235 -0.71 11.93 17.36
CA GLU A 235 -2.05 12.48 17.12
C GLU A 235 -2.21 12.92 15.65
N SER A 236 -1.18 13.57 15.09
CA SER A 236 -1.15 13.95 13.67
C SER A 236 -1.23 12.77 12.70
N ASP A 237 -0.66 11.61 13.08
CA ASP A 237 -0.76 10.40 12.26
C ASP A 237 -2.20 9.88 12.24
N MET A 238 -2.87 9.95 13.37
CA MET A 238 -4.27 9.55 13.50
C MET A 238 -5.18 10.48 12.71
N GLU A 239 -4.94 11.79 12.74
CA GLU A 239 -5.67 12.78 11.94
C GLU A 239 -5.51 12.52 10.44
N GLU A 240 -4.27 12.30 9.97
CA GLU A 240 -4.00 11.95 8.57
C GLU A 240 -4.70 10.64 8.17
N TYR A 241 -4.61 9.62 9.02
CA TYR A 241 -5.25 8.33 8.77
C TYR A 241 -6.76 8.44 8.67
N TYR A 242 -7.43 9.15 9.58
CA TYR A 242 -8.90 9.30 9.55
C TYR A 242 -9.37 10.08 8.33
N LYS A 243 -8.63 11.10 7.92
CA LYS A 243 -8.88 11.83 6.68
C LYS A 243 -8.76 10.93 5.46
N ALA A 244 -7.68 10.15 5.38
CA ALA A 244 -7.47 9.19 4.30
C ALA A 244 -8.54 8.09 4.31
N TYR A 245 -8.88 7.56 5.49
CA TYR A 245 -9.92 6.55 5.66
C TYR A 245 -11.29 7.05 5.18
N ALA A 246 -11.68 8.26 5.57
CA ALA A 246 -12.94 8.86 5.13
C ALA A 246 -13.05 9.03 3.60
N ASN A 247 -11.90 9.13 2.90
CA ASN A 247 -11.82 9.25 1.45
C ASN A 247 -11.50 7.92 0.75
N SER A 248 -11.31 6.84 1.49
CA SER A 248 -11.07 5.51 0.92
C SER A 248 -12.32 4.96 0.18
N SER A 249 -12.19 3.82 -0.48
CA SER A 249 -13.29 3.23 -1.26
C SER A 249 -13.83 4.15 -2.37
N ASN A 250 -13.00 5.06 -2.87
CA ASN A 250 -13.34 5.96 -3.96
C ASN A 250 -13.38 5.24 -5.32
N GLN A 251 -13.76 5.99 -6.38
CA GLN A 251 -13.91 5.44 -7.73
C GLN A 251 -12.61 4.82 -8.28
N THR A 252 -11.45 5.37 -7.93
CA THR A 252 -10.15 4.83 -8.36
C THR A 252 -9.90 3.46 -7.74
N ILE A 253 -10.14 3.30 -6.44
CA ILE A 253 -10.03 2.01 -5.74
C ILE A 253 -11.04 0.99 -6.29
N GLN A 254 -12.28 1.40 -6.56
CA GLN A 254 -13.27 0.53 -7.18
C GLN A 254 -12.81 0.04 -8.56
N ASN A 255 -12.21 0.94 -9.34
CA ASN A 255 -11.67 0.58 -10.65
C ASN A 255 -10.48 -0.38 -10.53
N GLU A 256 -9.63 -0.24 -9.52
CA GLU A 256 -8.54 -1.17 -9.25
C GLU A 256 -9.07 -2.56 -8.84
N ILE A 257 -10.08 -2.62 -7.99
CA ILE A 257 -10.78 -3.87 -7.64
C ILE A 257 -11.35 -4.53 -8.90
N LEU A 258 -11.99 -3.76 -9.80
CA LEU A 258 -12.53 -4.27 -11.05
C LEU A 258 -11.48 -4.87 -11.99
N ASN A 259 -10.24 -4.38 -11.94
CA ASN A 259 -9.16 -4.85 -12.80
C ASN A 259 -8.23 -5.88 -12.11
N MET A 260 -8.43 -6.21 -10.83
CA MET A 260 -7.47 -7.02 -10.06
C MET A 260 -7.25 -8.42 -10.65
N VAL A 261 -8.27 -9.04 -11.22
CA VAL A 261 -8.16 -10.36 -11.84
C VAL A 261 -7.37 -10.28 -13.15
N GLU A 262 -7.66 -9.29 -14.01
CA GLU A 262 -6.93 -9.04 -15.24
C GLU A 262 -5.46 -8.68 -14.95
N ASN A 263 -5.22 -7.87 -13.93
CA ASN A 263 -3.88 -7.54 -13.48
C ASN A 263 -3.13 -8.80 -13.00
N LEU A 264 -3.78 -9.71 -12.26
CA LEU A 264 -3.17 -10.98 -11.87
C LEU A 264 -2.85 -11.86 -13.11
N GLU A 265 -3.78 -11.96 -14.06
CA GLU A 265 -3.57 -12.73 -15.29
C GLU A 265 -2.40 -12.16 -16.13
N SER A 266 -2.14 -10.85 -16.07
CA SER A 266 -1.05 -10.22 -16.82
C SER A 266 0.34 -10.75 -16.44
N ILE A 267 0.50 -11.29 -15.24
CA ILE A 267 1.78 -11.86 -14.76
C ILE A 267 1.83 -13.39 -14.86
N LYS A 268 0.86 -14.02 -15.53
CA LYS A 268 0.84 -15.47 -15.70
C LYS A 268 2.10 -15.98 -16.39
N GLY A 269 2.83 -16.86 -15.70
CA GLY A 269 4.09 -17.44 -16.21
C GLY A 269 5.29 -16.50 -16.14
N VAL A 270 5.13 -15.26 -15.69
CA VAL A 270 6.23 -14.32 -15.47
C VAL A 270 6.99 -14.71 -14.20
N LYS A 271 8.32 -14.66 -14.24
CA LYS A 271 9.19 -15.02 -13.10
C LYS A 271 10.21 -13.92 -12.87
N PHE A 272 10.64 -13.76 -11.64
CA PHE A 272 11.78 -12.89 -11.34
C PHE A 272 13.02 -13.34 -12.10
N PRO A 273 13.79 -12.41 -12.71
CA PRO A 273 15.09 -12.73 -13.30
C PRO A 273 16.04 -13.31 -12.25
N SER A 274 16.75 -14.37 -12.58
CA SER A 274 17.68 -15.03 -11.66
C SER A 274 18.87 -14.17 -11.22
N THR A 275 19.09 -13.06 -11.89
CA THR A 275 20.16 -12.09 -11.60
C THR A 275 19.72 -10.96 -10.69
N LEU A 276 18.42 -10.79 -10.46
CA LEU A 276 17.88 -9.74 -9.59
C LEU A 276 17.88 -10.23 -8.14
N PRO A 277 18.37 -9.42 -7.18
CA PRO A 277 18.15 -9.68 -5.76
C PRO A 277 16.65 -9.64 -5.41
N VAL A 278 16.13 -10.74 -4.87
CA VAL A 278 14.73 -10.84 -4.43
C VAL A 278 14.71 -11.40 -3.01
N LEU A 279 14.05 -10.68 -2.10
CA LEU A 279 13.72 -11.13 -0.75
C LEU A 279 12.21 -11.25 -0.63
N THR A 280 11.72 -12.43 -0.28
CA THR A 280 10.29 -12.65 -0.01
C THR A 280 10.09 -12.92 1.47
N LEU A 281 9.25 -12.11 2.10
CA LEU A 281 8.78 -12.28 3.47
C LEU A 281 7.33 -12.79 3.41
N ILE A 282 7.08 -13.90 4.10
CA ILE A 282 5.77 -14.55 4.11
C ILE A 282 5.35 -14.67 5.58
N SER A 283 4.14 -14.20 5.89
CA SER A 283 3.59 -14.33 7.24
C SER A 283 3.41 -15.80 7.60
N SER A 284 3.50 -16.10 8.90
CA SER A 284 3.29 -17.46 9.40
C SER A 284 1.88 -18.02 9.07
N GLU A 285 0.91 -17.16 8.94
CA GLU A 285 -0.46 -17.53 8.56
C GLU A 285 -0.53 -17.94 7.10
N ASN A 286 0.14 -17.21 6.21
CA ASN A 286 0.21 -17.57 4.80
C ASN A 286 1.05 -18.82 4.56
N VAL A 287 2.13 -19.02 5.32
CA VAL A 287 2.92 -20.28 5.27
C VAL A 287 2.05 -21.49 5.64
N GLN A 288 1.16 -21.36 6.64
CA GLN A 288 0.25 -22.45 7.03
C GLN A 288 -0.85 -22.73 5.98
N ALA A 289 -1.13 -21.78 5.11
CA ALA A 289 -2.11 -21.93 4.03
C ALA A 289 -1.53 -22.50 2.74
N MET A 290 -0.20 -22.61 2.65
CA MET A 290 0.46 -23.23 1.50
C MET A 290 0.19 -24.73 1.47
N PRO A 291 -0.08 -25.31 0.29
CA PRO A 291 -0.36 -26.73 0.11
C PRO A 291 0.84 -27.63 0.40
#